data_1b7a933150857c8ecca9705e31a760f7
#
_entry.id   1b7a933150857c8ecca9705e31a760f7
#
_cell.length_a   1.000
_cell.length_b   1.000
_cell.length_c   1.000
_cell.angle_alpha   90.00
_cell.angle_beta   90.00
_cell.angle_gamma   90.00
#
_symmetry.space_group_name_H-M   'P 1'
#
loop_
_entity.id
_entity.type
_entity.pdbx_description
1 polymer ?
#
loop_
_entity_poly.entity_id
_entity_poly.type
_entity_poly.pdbx_seq_one_letter_code
_entity_poly.pdbx_strand_id
1 'polypeptide(L)'
;MKKLASWDIIDISSSTDVEIKKILEDLNIPLSIEEAKKIQFDFLKSPATLTELVLFSIQGSEHSSYKSSKNHIKHFKTDGDNVILGAKDDAGVVSLAKDKEGNRYGLVVSHESHNHPSQIVPFEGAATGVGGSVRDVCCMGAEVMAVGDSLRFGNVKRNKTKWIHDGVVSGIAGYGNPLGIPNICGDLYFDEDYNDNCLVTVLTAGIVKEKNVIRSRSPKNSVGYDLILVGKPTDNSGFGGASFASLELEEEKKQQNKGAVQEPNAFLERHILKSTYALFDFLENNNLIEKVGFKDLGAGGVACASIELADAAGLGAEVWVDKIHTNMPDLEPHIILCSETQERFMWACPPELTSTILEHYNKNFDFPNVSAGAQASVVGKIIKARHYTVFSGEKKLVDGPIEKVNEGFVYDRPLKENKKTEHSNPFPSIKNYNSLLLKILGHENFS
;
A
#
# COMPACT_ATOMS: atom_id res chain seq x y z
N MET A 1 -30.08 -3.34 -13.83
CA MET A 1 -29.16 -3.54 -14.97
C MET A 1 -28.65 -4.96 -15.03
N LYS A 2 -28.28 -5.48 -16.23
CA LYS A 2 -27.56 -6.75 -16.34
C LYS A 2 -26.21 -6.59 -15.65
N LYS A 3 -25.83 -7.54 -14.80
CA LYS A 3 -24.51 -7.54 -14.16
C LYS A 3 -23.44 -7.61 -15.26
N LEU A 4 -22.54 -6.64 -15.33
CA LEU A 4 -21.44 -6.64 -16.30
C LEU A 4 -20.38 -7.65 -15.86
N ALA A 5 -19.78 -8.32 -16.84
CA ALA A 5 -18.60 -9.14 -16.62
C ALA A 5 -17.33 -8.28 -16.64
N SER A 6 -16.26 -8.74 -16.00
CA SER A 6 -14.99 -8.02 -15.90
C SER A 6 -14.39 -7.61 -17.25
N TRP A 7 -14.67 -8.34 -18.33
CA TRP A 7 -14.23 -8.09 -19.71
C TRP A 7 -15.21 -7.31 -20.57
N ASP A 8 -16.39 -6.94 -20.03
CA ASP A 8 -17.38 -6.19 -20.82
C ASP A 8 -16.84 -4.79 -21.11
N ILE A 9 -17.04 -4.37 -22.37
CA ILE A 9 -16.53 -3.10 -22.88
C ILE A 9 -17.53 -1.99 -22.57
N ILE A 10 -17.01 -0.87 -22.09
CA ILE A 10 -17.76 0.34 -21.77
C ILE A 10 -17.25 1.44 -22.70
N ASP A 11 -18.06 1.75 -23.73
CA ASP A 11 -17.75 2.80 -24.70
C ASP A 11 -18.50 4.09 -24.38
N ILE A 12 -17.74 5.15 -24.09
CA ILE A 12 -18.30 6.49 -23.81
C ILE A 12 -18.16 7.46 -24.98
N SER A 13 -17.77 7.00 -26.17
CA SER A 13 -17.48 7.86 -27.33
C SER A 13 -18.68 8.70 -27.81
N SER A 14 -19.89 8.18 -27.64
CA SER A 14 -21.14 8.87 -28.03
C SER A 14 -21.92 9.38 -26.81
N SER A 15 -21.40 9.24 -25.59
CA SER A 15 -22.11 9.59 -24.36
C SER A 15 -21.92 11.06 -23.99
N THR A 16 -22.98 11.68 -23.52
CA THR A 16 -22.93 13.00 -22.89
C THR A 16 -22.29 12.92 -21.50
N ASP A 17 -21.86 14.05 -20.96
CA ASP A 17 -21.27 14.12 -19.62
C ASP A 17 -22.22 13.59 -18.52
N VAL A 18 -23.52 13.82 -18.69
CA VAL A 18 -24.55 13.31 -17.76
C VAL A 18 -24.66 11.78 -17.82
N GLU A 19 -24.57 11.21 -19.02
CA GLU A 19 -24.60 9.75 -19.21
C GLU A 19 -23.32 9.11 -18.69
N ILE A 20 -22.15 9.71 -18.94
CA ILE A 20 -20.86 9.23 -18.39
C ILE A 20 -20.92 9.21 -16.86
N LYS A 21 -21.37 10.30 -16.24
CA LYS A 21 -21.51 10.38 -14.78
C LYS A 21 -22.43 9.27 -14.27
N LYS A 22 -23.56 9.06 -14.91
CA LYS A 22 -24.50 7.99 -14.53
C LYS A 22 -23.88 6.60 -14.67
N ILE A 23 -23.12 6.34 -15.74
CA ILE A 23 -22.43 5.06 -15.94
C ILE A 23 -21.47 4.80 -14.76
N LEU A 24 -20.66 5.78 -14.39
CA LEU A 24 -19.69 5.68 -13.30
C LEU A 24 -20.37 5.46 -11.95
N GLU A 25 -21.47 6.18 -11.67
CA GLU A 25 -22.28 6.03 -10.45
C GLU A 25 -22.94 4.64 -10.38
N ASP A 26 -23.56 4.20 -11.47
CA ASP A 26 -24.21 2.90 -11.56
C ASP A 26 -23.23 1.73 -11.38
N LEU A 27 -21.97 1.91 -11.76
CA LEU A 27 -20.88 0.94 -11.60
C LEU A 27 -20.10 1.11 -10.29
N ASN A 28 -20.42 2.15 -9.51
CA ASN A 28 -19.69 2.53 -8.29
C ASN A 28 -18.18 2.72 -8.54
N ILE A 29 -17.81 3.35 -9.66
CA ILE A 29 -16.42 3.64 -10.02
C ILE A 29 -16.11 5.12 -9.71
N PRO A 30 -15.23 5.43 -8.76
CA PRO A 30 -14.94 6.80 -8.31
C PRO A 30 -13.95 7.52 -9.25
N LEU A 31 -14.35 7.71 -10.51
CA LEU A 31 -13.65 8.51 -11.50
C LEU A 31 -14.44 9.80 -11.79
N SER A 32 -13.75 10.89 -12.10
CA SER A 32 -14.38 12.04 -12.72
C SER A 32 -14.67 11.79 -14.21
N ILE A 33 -15.57 12.61 -14.77
CA ILE A 33 -15.89 12.52 -16.20
C ILE A 33 -14.64 12.74 -17.07
N GLU A 34 -13.80 13.69 -16.68
CA GLU A 34 -12.55 14.01 -17.37
C GLU A 34 -11.56 12.85 -17.29
N GLU A 35 -11.46 12.18 -16.14
CA GLU A 35 -10.61 11.00 -15.97
C GLU A 35 -11.10 9.85 -16.86
N ALA A 36 -12.40 9.56 -16.86
CA ALA A 36 -12.98 8.53 -17.73
C ALA A 36 -12.71 8.80 -19.23
N LYS A 37 -12.89 10.06 -19.67
CA LYS A 37 -12.56 10.47 -21.04
C LYS A 37 -11.07 10.29 -21.33
N LYS A 38 -10.20 10.70 -20.41
CA LYS A 38 -8.75 10.58 -20.57
C LYS A 38 -8.30 9.12 -20.67
N ILE A 39 -8.93 8.20 -19.92
CA ILE A 39 -8.66 6.77 -20.04
C ILE A 39 -8.96 6.30 -21.46
N GLN A 40 -10.17 6.54 -21.95
CA GLN A 40 -10.58 6.00 -23.25
C GLN A 40 -9.84 6.67 -24.41
N PHE A 41 -9.72 8.01 -24.42
CA PHE A 41 -9.26 8.74 -25.62
C PHE A 41 -7.75 8.98 -25.62
N ASP A 42 -7.11 9.15 -24.44
CA ASP A 42 -5.70 9.51 -24.37
C ASP A 42 -4.81 8.31 -24.00
N PHE A 43 -5.22 7.51 -23.01
CA PHE A 43 -4.40 6.43 -22.47
C PHE A 43 -4.54 5.15 -23.28
N LEU A 44 -5.75 4.60 -23.37
CA LEU A 44 -6.01 3.35 -24.09
C LEU A 44 -6.20 3.56 -25.59
N LYS A 45 -6.75 4.70 -26.01
CA LYS A 45 -7.16 5.03 -27.39
C LYS A 45 -8.18 4.03 -27.96
N SER A 46 -8.94 3.43 -27.09
CA SER A 46 -10.02 2.46 -27.35
C SER A 46 -11.01 2.46 -26.18
N PRO A 47 -12.24 1.97 -26.38
CA PRO A 47 -13.16 1.75 -25.29
C PRO A 47 -12.56 0.85 -24.22
N ALA A 48 -12.80 1.20 -22.94
CA ALA A 48 -12.24 0.48 -21.81
C ALA A 48 -13.07 -0.73 -21.41
N THR A 49 -12.44 -1.79 -20.89
CA THR A 49 -13.15 -2.84 -20.18
C THR A 49 -13.59 -2.37 -18.79
N LEU A 50 -14.52 -3.09 -18.16
CA LEU A 50 -14.87 -2.84 -16.76
C LEU A 50 -13.62 -2.92 -15.85
N THR A 51 -12.76 -3.93 -16.06
CA THR A 51 -11.52 -4.09 -15.28
C THR A 51 -10.58 -2.89 -15.46
N GLU A 52 -10.42 -2.36 -16.67
CA GLU A 52 -9.58 -1.20 -16.92
C GLU A 52 -10.10 0.04 -16.19
N LEU A 53 -11.41 0.31 -16.23
CA LEU A 53 -11.98 1.45 -15.49
C LEU A 53 -11.78 1.30 -13.98
N VAL A 54 -12.00 0.10 -13.42
CA VAL A 54 -11.74 -0.20 -12.00
C VAL A 54 -10.26 0.00 -11.68
N LEU A 55 -9.36 -0.57 -12.47
CA LEU A 55 -7.91 -0.45 -12.28
C LEU A 55 -7.44 1.01 -12.29
N PHE A 56 -7.86 1.79 -13.28
CA PHE A 56 -7.53 3.20 -13.35
C PHE A 56 -8.14 4.03 -12.21
N SER A 57 -9.29 3.64 -11.68
CA SER A 57 -9.89 4.33 -10.52
C SER A 57 -9.07 4.12 -9.25
N ILE A 58 -8.45 2.95 -9.09
CA ILE A 58 -7.62 2.61 -7.95
C ILE A 58 -6.22 3.21 -8.11
N GLN A 59 -5.54 2.91 -9.22
CA GLN A 59 -4.19 3.41 -9.52
C GLN A 59 -4.15 4.93 -9.71
N GLY A 60 -5.22 5.52 -10.26
CA GLY A 60 -5.38 6.96 -10.41
C GLY A 60 -5.92 7.67 -9.18
N SER A 61 -6.14 7.00 -8.06
CA SER A 61 -6.57 7.63 -6.81
C SER A 61 -5.47 8.51 -6.22
N GLU A 62 -5.83 9.44 -5.32
CA GLU A 62 -4.83 10.25 -4.60
C GLU A 62 -3.88 9.39 -3.78
N HIS A 63 -4.40 8.31 -3.21
CA HIS A 63 -3.63 7.39 -2.37
C HIS A 63 -2.53 6.65 -3.14
N SER A 64 -2.80 6.21 -4.38
CA SER A 64 -1.82 5.44 -5.18
C SER A 64 -0.92 6.35 -6.04
N SER A 65 -1.50 7.32 -6.77
CA SER A 65 -0.77 8.13 -7.74
C SER A 65 -0.26 9.46 -7.20
N TYR A 66 -0.67 9.87 -5.99
CA TYR A 66 -0.38 11.21 -5.45
C TYR A 66 -0.78 12.33 -6.43
N LYS A 67 -1.91 12.14 -7.12
CA LYS A 67 -2.30 12.96 -8.27
C LYS A 67 -2.32 14.47 -8.04
N SER A 68 -2.60 14.91 -6.81
CA SER A 68 -2.62 16.33 -6.42
C SER A 68 -1.32 16.79 -5.75
N SER A 69 -0.52 15.90 -5.16
CA SER A 69 0.66 16.23 -4.36
C SER A 69 2.00 15.89 -5.03
N LYS A 70 2.01 15.04 -6.06
CA LYS A 70 3.22 14.57 -6.76
C LYS A 70 4.15 15.71 -7.21
N ASN A 71 3.59 16.83 -7.69
CA ASN A 71 4.36 17.99 -8.09
C ASN A 71 5.08 18.71 -6.94
N HIS A 72 4.60 18.55 -5.71
CA HIS A 72 5.20 19.12 -4.50
C HIS A 72 6.19 18.17 -3.86
N ILE A 73 5.89 16.87 -3.81
CA ILE A 73 6.76 15.82 -3.24
C ILE A 73 8.15 15.80 -3.90
N LYS A 74 8.23 16.06 -5.22
CA LYS A 74 9.51 16.13 -5.95
C LYS A 74 10.51 17.17 -5.41
N HIS A 75 10.07 18.13 -4.60
CA HIS A 75 10.94 19.13 -3.97
C HIS A 75 11.61 18.65 -2.68
N PHE A 76 11.19 17.52 -2.13
CA PHE A 76 11.86 16.94 -0.97
C PHE A 76 13.26 16.47 -1.37
N LYS A 77 14.23 16.78 -0.51
CA LYS A 77 15.59 16.29 -0.69
C LYS A 77 15.65 14.81 -0.28
N THR A 78 15.93 13.94 -1.23
CA THR A 78 15.96 12.49 -1.05
C THR A 78 17.33 11.87 -1.35
N ASP A 79 18.39 12.68 -1.36
CA ASP A 79 19.77 12.28 -1.61
C ASP A 79 20.73 12.93 -0.62
N GLY A 80 21.92 12.40 -0.49
CA GLY A 80 23.00 12.90 0.37
C GLY A 80 23.96 11.78 0.79
N ASP A 81 25.08 12.14 1.42
CA ASP A 81 26.15 11.20 1.79
C ASP A 81 25.70 10.07 2.73
N ASN A 82 24.69 10.35 3.55
CA ASN A 82 24.10 9.39 4.47
C ASN A 82 22.88 8.64 3.90
N VAL A 83 22.48 8.90 2.65
CA VAL A 83 21.37 8.21 2.01
C VAL A 83 21.93 7.07 1.17
N ILE A 84 21.54 5.83 1.52
CA ILE A 84 21.82 4.63 0.71
C ILE A 84 20.80 4.53 -0.40
N LEU A 85 19.52 4.74 -0.07
CA LEU A 85 18.42 4.74 -1.00
C LEU A 85 17.37 5.78 -0.57
N GLY A 86 17.10 6.72 -1.46
CA GLY A 86 16.04 7.72 -1.25
C GLY A 86 14.66 7.19 -1.62
N ALA A 87 13.68 8.11 -1.70
CA ALA A 87 12.27 7.80 -1.98
C ALA A 87 12.05 7.30 -3.43
N LYS A 88 12.42 6.07 -3.71
CA LYS A 88 12.32 5.42 -5.05
C LYS A 88 11.77 4.00 -5.00
N ASP A 89 11.65 3.42 -3.83
CA ASP A 89 11.16 2.07 -3.57
C ASP A 89 10.20 2.13 -2.36
N ASP A 90 9.77 1.01 -1.79
CA ASP A 90 8.75 0.96 -0.72
C ASP A 90 9.19 1.65 0.57
N ALA A 91 10.50 1.66 0.88
CA ALA A 91 11.02 2.38 2.03
C ALA A 91 12.36 3.07 1.73
N GLY A 92 12.67 4.11 2.50
CA GLY A 92 13.98 4.80 2.46
C GLY A 92 15.04 4.06 3.27
N VAL A 93 16.30 4.15 2.82
CA VAL A 93 17.44 3.54 3.51
C VAL A 93 18.52 4.60 3.79
N VAL A 94 18.82 4.83 5.06
CA VAL A 94 19.87 5.73 5.48
C VAL A 94 21.02 4.98 6.15
N SER A 95 22.23 5.49 6.04
CA SER A 95 23.43 4.89 6.64
C SER A 95 23.35 4.91 8.16
N LEU A 96 23.45 3.74 8.78
CA LEU A 96 23.44 3.60 10.23
C LEU A 96 24.85 3.48 10.81
N ALA A 97 25.61 2.48 10.34
CA ALA A 97 26.94 2.16 10.87
C ALA A 97 27.78 1.36 9.86
N LYS A 98 29.04 1.14 10.20
CA LYS A 98 29.90 0.14 9.54
C LYS A 98 30.36 -0.86 10.57
N ASP A 99 30.44 -2.13 10.20
CA ASP A 99 31.07 -3.16 11.03
C ASP A 99 32.60 -3.12 10.97
N LYS A 100 33.25 -4.01 11.69
CA LYS A 100 34.73 -4.08 11.75
C LYS A 100 35.38 -4.49 10.42
N GLU A 101 34.62 -5.19 9.57
CA GLU A 101 35.00 -5.60 8.23
C GLU A 101 34.76 -4.49 7.19
N GLY A 102 34.14 -3.37 7.59
CA GLY A 102 33.86 -2.22 6.74
C GLY A 102 32.51 -2.34 5.97
N ASN A 103 31.68 -3.36 6.23
CA ASN A 103 30.36 -3.45 5.63
C ASN A 103 29.47 -2.33 6.17
N ARG A 104 28.79 -1.64 5.27
CA ARG A 104 27.87 -0.56 5.64
C ARG A 104 26.49 -1.16 5.90
N TYR A 105 25.89 -0.75 7.03
CA TYR A 105 24.51 -1.10 7.39
C TYR A 105 23.62 0.10 7.20
N GLY A 106 22.42 -0.16 6.68
CA GLY A 106 21.35 0.80 6.51
C GLY A 106 20.26 0.61 7.55
N LEU A 107 19.74 1.72 8.05
CA LEU A 107 18.46 1.80 8.73
C LEU A 107 17.38 2.00 7.64
N VAL A 108 16.49 1.07 7.52
CA VAL A 108 15.31 1.13 6.64
C VAL A 108 14.17 1.71 7.44
N VAL A 109 13.48 2.70 6.90
CA VAL A 109 12.35 3.36 7.56
C VAL A 109 11.21 3.51 6.60
N SER A 110 10.03 3.03 7.01
CA SER A 110 8.73 3.34 6.43
C SER A 110 7.89 4.14 7.43
N HIS A 111 7.10 5.08 6.96
CA HIS A 111 6.18 5.87 7.78
C HIS A 111 4.86 5.99 7.03
N GLU A 112 3.88 5.24 7.49
CA GLU A 112 2.60 5.07 6.84
C GLU A 112 1.46 5.64 7.67
N SER A 113 0.35 5.97 7.03
CA SER A 113 -0.88 6.38 7.70
C SER A 113 -2.07 5.51 7.27
N HIS A 114 -2.98 5.17 8.24
CA HIS A 114 -4.18 4.37 7.98
C HIS A 114 -5.41 4.99 8.67
N ASN A 115 -5.71 6.23 8.30
CA ASN A 115 -6.65 7.11 9.00
C ASN A 115 -8.11 6.73 8.75
N HIS A 116 -8.56 6.76 7.48
CA HIS A 116 -9.94 6.46 7.10
C HIS A 116 -10.40 5.07 7.54
N PRO A 117 -9.64 3.99 7.31
CA PRO A 117 -9.99 2.68 7.82
C PRO A 117 -10.13 2.64 9.33
N SER A 118 -9.20 3.26 10.06
CA SER A 118 -9.23 3.33 11.53
C SER A 118 -10.39 4.14 12.08
N GLN A 119 -10.88 5.13 11.35
CA GLN A 119 -12.08 5.89 11.73
C GLN A 119 -13.37 5.05 11.66
N ILE A 120 -13.41 4.01 10.81
CA ILE A 120 -14.60 3.20 10.53
C ILE A 120 -14.56 1.85 11.23
N VAL A 121 -13.41 1.15 11.18
CA VAL A 121 -13.14 -0.16 11.80
C VAL A 121 -11.79 -0.07 12.51
N PRO A 122 -11.76 0.49 13.72
CA PRO A 122 -10.52 0.93 14.37
C PRO A 122 -9.49 -0.17 14.57
N PHE A 123 -9.91 -1.37 14.95
CA PHE A 123 -9.01 -2.50 15.18
C PHE A 123 -8.35 -2.95 13.86
N GLU A 124 -9.15 -3.30 12.88
CA GLU A 124 -8.68 -3.79 11.59
C GLU A 124 -7.90 -2.72 10.83
N GLY A 125 -8.37 -1.46 10.89
CA GLY A 125 -7.69 -0.34 10.28
C GLY A 125 -6.30 -0.11 10.84
N ALA A 126 -6.14 -0.09 12.15
CA ALA A 126 -4.85 0.11 12.79
C ALA A 126 -3.91 -1.10 12.65
N ALA A 127 -4.45 -2.32 12.76
CA ALA A 127 -3.71 -3.56 12.56
C ALA A 127 -3.12 -3.63 11.14
N THR A 128 -3.92 -3.31 10.13
CA THR A 128 -3.48 -3.24 8.73
C THR A 128 -2.41 -2.16 8.51
N GLY A 129 -2.54 -1.00 9.17
CA GLY A 129 -1.52 0.05 9.12
C GLY A 129 -0.15 -0.42 9.62
N VAL A 130 -0.12 -1.20 10.72
CA VAL A 130 1.12 -1.85 11.18
C VAL A 130 1.63 -2.84 10.14
N GLY A 131 0.76 -3.71 9.61
CA GLY A 131 1.13 -4.76 8.66
C GLY A 131 1.75 -4.19 7.38
N GLY A 132 1.13 -3.17 6.77
CA GLY A 132 1.64 -2.52 5.56
C GLY A 132 3.02 -1.93 5.77
N SER A 133 3.20 -1.12 6.81
CA SER A 133 4.49 -0.49 7.13
C SER A 133 5.60 -1.53 7.44
N VAL A 134 5.26 -2.65 8.08
CA VAL A 134 6.18 -3.77 8.32
C VAL A 134 6.59 -4.44 7.00
N ARG A 135 5.65 -4.65 6.09
CA ARG A 135 5.94 -5.24 4.77
C ARG A 135 6.83 -4.36 3.91
N ASP A 136 6.60 -3.04 3.89
CA ASP A 136 7.46 -2.09 3.17
C ASP A 136 8.93 -2.23 3.57
N VAL A 137 9.18 -2.24 4.89
CA VAL A 137 10.54 -2.40 5.43
C VAL A 137 11.13 -3.76 5.05
N CYS A 138 10.33 -4.84 5.15
CA CYS A 138 10.76 -6.18 4.74
C CYS A 138 11.11 -6.22 3.24
N CYS A 139 10.35 -5.53 2.38
CA CYS A 139 10.59 -5.49 0.94
C CYS A 139 11.96 -4.94 0.54
N MET A 140 12.57 -4.15 1.42
CA MET A 140 13.94 -3.66 1.20
C MET A 140 15.03 -4.68 1.52
N GLY A 141 14.69 -5.95 1.79
CA GLY A 141 15.62 -6.97 2.24
C GLY A 141 16.03 -6.83 3.71
N ALA A 142 15.26 -6.05 4.48
CA ALA A 142 15.59 -5.72 5.87
C ALA A 142 14.89 -6.64 6.87
N GLU A 143 15.56 -6.93 7.99
CA GLU A 143 14.90 -7.47 9.16
C GLU A 143 14.23 -6.34 9.94
N VAL A 144 12.93 -6.48 10.17
CA VAL A 144 12.14 -5.49 10.92
C VAL A 144 12.46 -5.60 12.40
N MET A 145 12.87 -4.49 13.01
CA MET A 145 13.37 -4.44 14.38
C MET A 145 12.43 -3.76 15.36
N ALA A 146 11.65 -2.78 14.88
CA ALA A 146 10.82 -1.98 15.76
C ALA A 146 9.68 -1.29 14.98
N VAL A 147 8.61 -0.98 15.68
CA VAL A 147 7.56 -0.07 15.25
C VAL A 147 7.44 1.10 16.22
N GLY A 148 6.84 2.17 15.77
CA GLY A 148 6.40 3.30 16.58
C GLY A 148 5.08 3.82 16.02
N ASP A 149 4.39 4.66 16.78
CA ASP A 149 3.13 5.25 16.32
C ASP A 149 3.00 6.73 16.67
N SER A 150 2.12 7.43 15.97
CA SER A 150 1.72 8.78 16.28
C SER A 150 0.22 8.89 16.08
N LEU A 151 -0.50 9.07 17.17
CA LEU A 151 -1.95 8.93 17.23
C LEU A 151 -2.62 10.27 17.56
N ARG A 152 -3.62 10.64 16.75
CA ARG A 152 -4.42 11.84 16.95
C ARG A 152 -5.89 11.47 16.96
N PHE A 153 -6.58 11.80 18.02
CA PHE A 153 -8.01 11.52 18.19
C PHE A 153 -8.79 12.77 18.54
N GLY A 154 -10.09 12.74 18.30
CA GLY A 154 -11.01 13.78 18.66
C GLY A 154 -11.12 14.00 20.17
N ASN A 155 -12.10 14.79 20.59
CA ASN A 155 -12.36 15.09 22.00
C ASN A 155 -12.56 13.79 22.83
N VAL A 156 -11.71 13.56 23.82
CA VAL A 156 -11.68 12.36 24.66
C VAL A 156 -12.99 12.09 25.42
N LYS A 157 -13.84 13.11 25.62
CA LYS A 157 -15.15 12.97 26.30
C LYS A 157 -16.20 12.31 25.42
N ARG A 158 -16.00 12.26 24.08
CA ARG A 158 -16.95 11.63 23.15
C ARG A 158 -16.83 10.11 23.18
N ASN A 159 -17.93 9.40 23.29
CA ASN A 159 -17.94 7.93 23.27
C ASN A 159 -17.36 7.36 21.96
N LYS A 160 -17.61 8.03 20.82
CA LYS A 160 -17.04 7.62 19.53
C LYS A 160 -15.51 7.70 19.55
N THR A 161 -14.94 8.78 20.11
CA THR A 161 -13.48 8.94 20.24
C THR A 161 -12.88 7.84 21.11
N LYS A 162 -13.49 7.51 22.25
CA LYS A 162 -13.03 6.42 23.13
C LYS A 162 -13.04 5.08 22.40
N TRP A 163 -14.12 4.78 21.70
CA TRP A 163 -14.25 3.56 20.92
C TRP A 163 -13.18 3.45 19.82
N ILE A 164 -12.91 4.56 19.09
CA ILE A 164 -11.85 4.59 18.07
C ILE A 164 -10.48 4.40 18.72
N HIS A 165 -10.17 5.14 19.79
CA HIS A 165 -8.92 5.03 20.52
C HIS A 165 -8.65 3.60 21.00
N ASP A 166 -9.62 2.98 21.70
CA ASP A 166 -9.49 1.64 22.25
C ASP A 166 -9.30 0.59 21.15
N GLY A 167 -10.03 0.73 20.05
CA GLY A 167 -9.90 -0.13 18.89
C GLY A 167 -8.54 0.02 18.19
N VAL A 168 -8.06 1.24 18.00
CA VAL A 168 -6.75 1.53 17.37
C VAL A 168 -5.61 0.94 18.21
N VAL A 169 -5.58 1.23 19.52
CA VAL A 169 -4.54 0.71 20.42
C VAL A 169 -4.56 -0.82 20.45
N SER A 170 -5.76 -1.40 20.50
CA SER A 170 -5.93 -2.86 20.46
C SER A 170 -5.49 -3.45 19.11
N GLY A 171 -5.72 -2.76 18.00
CA GLY A 171 -5.30 -3.17 16.66
C GLY A 171 -3.78 -3.17 16.50
N ILE A 172 -3.11 -2.10 16.95
CA ILE A 172 -1.63 -1.99 16.95
C ILE A 172 -1.03 -3.13 17.79
N ALA A 173 -1.55 -3.34 19.01
CA ALA A 173 -1.08 -4.40 19.90
C ALA A 173 -1.40 -5.81 19.33
N GLY A 174 -2.61 -5.99 18.79
CA GLY A 174 -3.08 -7.26 18.22
C GLY A 174 -2.30 -7.71 16.99
N TYR A 175 -1.66 -6.78 16.30
CA TYR A 175 -0.79 -7.09 15.16
C TYR A 175 0.69 -7.16 15.55
N GLY A 176 1.21 -6.17 16.26
CA GLY A 176 2.63 -6.09 16.62
C GLY A 176 3.09 -7.20 17.58
N ASN A 177 2.26 -7.57 18.57
CA ASN A 177 2.60 -8.61 19.54
C ASN A 177 2.80 -10.01 18.90
N PRO A 178 1.89 -10.52 18.03
CA PRO A 178 2.12 -11.78 17.34
C PRO A 178 3.37 -11.76 16.44
N LEU A 179 3.70 -10.62 15.83
CA LEU A 179 4.92 -10.47 15.06
C LEU A 179 6.18 -10.51 15.92
N GLY A 180 6.06 -10.24 17.22
CA GLY A 180 7.18 -10.12 18.13
C GLY A 180 8.06 -8.90 17.84
N ILE A 181 7.46 -7.83 17.32
CA ILE A 181 8.12 -6.57 17.01
C ILE A 181 7.75 -5.55 18.11
N PRO A 182 8.74 -5.01 18.86
CA PRO A 182 8.46 -4.06 19.92
C PRO A 182 8.00 -2.70 19.36
N ASN A 183 6.99 -2.11 20.01
CA ASN A 183 6.70 -0.68 19.85
C ASN A 183 7.64 0.10 20.78
N ILE A 184 8.52 0.92 20.21
CA ILE A 184 9.61 1.57 20.94
C ILE A 184 9.42 3.07 21.14
N CYS A 185 8.47 3.67 20.43
CA CYS A 185 8.18 5.10 20.52
C CYS A 185 6.75 5.38 20.06
N GLY A 186 6.26 6.53 20.47
CA GLY A 186 4.96 7.01 20.01
C GLY A 186 4.52 8.25 20.78
N ASP A 187 3.48 8.86 20.29
CA ASP A 187 2.79 9.93 20.99
C ASP A 187 1.27 9.85 20.75
N LEU A 188 0.54 10.38 21.71
CA LEU A 188 -0.92 10.41 21.72
C LEU A 188 -1.39 11.84 21.97
N TYR A 189 -2.31 12.34 21.15
CA TYR A 189 -2.86 13.66 21.29
C TYR A 189 -4.37 13.70 20.97
N PHE A 190 -5.12 14.44 21.78
CA PHE A 190 -6.56 14.65 21.62
C PHE A 190 -6.84 16.10 21.27
N ASP A 191 -7.63 16.31 20.20
CA ASP A 191 -8.08 17.62 19.77
C ASP A 191 -9.40 17.50 19.00
N GLU A 192 -10.27 18.48 19.15
CA GLU A 192 -11.60 18.49 18.52
C GLU A 192 -11.55 18.46 16.98
N ASP A 193 -10.47 18.95 16.39
CA ASP A 193 -10.26 18.93 14.93
C ASP A 193 -10.18 17.50 14.36
N TYR A 194 -9.88 16.49 15.22
CA TYR A 194 -9.86 15.07 14.83
C TYR A 194 -11.15 14.31 15.16
N ASN A 195 -12.24 15.00 15.48
CA ASN A 195 -13.50 14.34 15.86
C ASN A 195 -14.07 13.41 14.79
N ASP A 196 -13.90 13.77 13.54
CA ASP A 196 -14.51 13.06 12.41
C ASP A 196 -13.51 12.34 11.52
N ASN A 197 -12.21 12.56 11.76
CA ASN A 197 -11.13 11.81 11.10
C ASN A 197 -9.91 11.74 12.02
N CYS A 198 -9.70 10.59 12.67
CA CYS A 198 -8.50 10.35 13.45
C CYS A 198 -7.25 10.25 12.55
N LEU A 199 -6.08 10.53 13.11
CA LEU A 199 -4.82 10.20 12.46
C LEU A 199 -4.18 9.01 13.18
N VAL A 200 -3.90 7.98 12.40
CA VAL A 200 -3.21 6.76 12.84
C VAL A 200 -2.02 6.59 11.94
N THR A 201 -0.84 6.92 12.43
CA THR A 201 0.40 6.79 11.69
C THR A 201 1.32 5.81 12.37
N VAL A 202 1.97 4.96 11.58
CA VAL A 202 2.91 3.93 12.04
C VAL A 202 4.26 4.19 11.39
N LEU A 203 5.30 4.15 12.20
CA LEU A 203 6.69 4.14 11.76
C LEU A 203 7.24 2.75 11.98
N THR A 204 7.88 2.18 10.97
CA THR A 204 8.58 0.91 11.08
C THR A 204 10.06 1.10 10.75
N ALA A 205 10.91 0.46 11.55
CA ALA A 205 12.35 0.49 11.37
C ALA A 205 12.91 -0.92 11.23
N GLY A 206 13.83 -1.09 10.29
CA GLY A 206 14.56 -2.33 10.05
C GLY A 206 16.03 -2.09 9.74
N ILE A 207 16.80 -3.16 9.71
CA ILE A 207 18.23 -3.12 9.44
C ILE A 207 18.55 -4.02 8.25
N VAL A 208 19.42 -3.53 7.36
CA VAL A 208 19.90 -4.26 6.20
C VAL A 208 21.37 -3.94 5.94
N LYS A 209 22.17 -4.92 5.48
CA LYS A 209 23.47 -4.62 4.89
C LYS A 209 23.26 -3.91 3.55
N GLU A 210 24.00 -2.85 3.26
CA GLU A 210 23.84 -2.08 2.02
C GLU A 210 23.88 -2.97 0.77
N LYS A 211 24.77 -3.97 0.73
CA LYS A 211 24.89 -4.92 -0.39
C LYS A 211 23.70 -5.87 -0.53
N ASN A 212 22.85 -5.99 0.50
CA ASN A 212 21.70 -6.89 0.56
C ASN A 212 20.36 -6.15 0.35
N VAL A 213 20.40 -4.85 0.07
CA VAL A 213 19.18 -4.09 -0.25
C VAL A 213 18.52 -4.68 -1.49
N ILE A 214 17.34 -5.23 -1.31
CA ILE A 214 16.48 -5.67 -2.42
C ILE A 214 15.69 -4.47 -2.91
N ARG A 215 15.36 -4.44 -4.19
CA ARG A 215 14.66 -3.34 -4.82
C ARG A 215 13.20 -3.72 -5.07
N SER A 216 12.31 -2.77 -4.87
CA SER A 216 10.89 -2.92 -5.20
C SER A 216 10.62 -2.83 -6.71
N ARG A 217 11.58 -3.28 -7.50
CA ARG A 217 11.53 -3.35 -8.96
C ARG A 217 12.31 -4.56 -9.46
N SER A 218 11.93 -5.09 -10.60
CA SER A 218 12.70 -6.13 -11.26
C SER A 218 14.03 -5.58 -11.80
N PRO A 219 15.08 -6.41 -11.98
CA PRO A 219 16.30 -6.00 -12.64
C PRO A 219 16.04 -5.56 -14.11
N LYS A 220 16.88 -4.67 -14.65
CA LYS A 220 16.71 -4.16 -16.02
C LYS A 220 16.69 -5.24 -17.10
N ASN A 221 17.37 -6.35 -16.87
CA ASN A 221 17.47 -7.48 -17.81
C ASN A 221 16.51 -8.62 -17.46
N SER A 222 15.37 -8.32 -16.85
CA SER A 222 14.43 -9.31 -16.32
C SER A 222 13.33 -9.74 -17.28
N VAL A 223 13.48 -9.52 -18.58
CA VAL A 223 12.53 -10.05 -19.57
C VAL A 223 12.43 -11.58 -19.44
N GLY A 224 11.22 -12.09 -19.26
CA GLY A 224 10.96 -13.51 -19.05
C GLY A 224 10.98 -13.95 -17.58
N TYR A 225 11.24 -13.04 -16.63
CA TYR A 225 11.13 -13.34 -15.20
C TYR A 225 9.70 -13.70 -14.83
N ASP A 226 9.58 -14.67 -13.92
CA ASP A 226 8.30 -15.02 -13.33
C ASP A 226 7.91 -14.03 -12.23
N LEU A 227 6.62 -13.73 -12.17
CA LEU A 227 5.99 -13.02 -11.07
C LEU A 227 5.35 -14.05 -10.13
N ILE A 228 5.87 -14.15 -8.90
CA ILE A 228 5.41 -15.12 -7.91
C ILE A 228 4.69 -14.38 -6.80
N LEU A 229 3.39 -14.64 -6.68
CA LEU A 229 2.55 -14.20 -5.57
C LEU A 229 2.73 -15.14 -4.39
N VAL A 230 2.97 -14.59 -3.19
CA VAL A 230 3.19 -15.34 -1.95
C VAL A 230 2.25 -14.82 -0.87
N GLY A 231 1.61 -15.70 -0.13
CA GLY A 231 0.87 -15.36 1.09
C GLY A 231 -0.60 -15.77 1.09
N LYS A 232 -1.43 -14.92 1.71
CA LYS A 232 -2.87 -15.12 1.91
C LYS A 232 -3.61 -15.30 0.57
N PRO A 233 -4.58 -16.23 0.48
CA PRO A 233 -5.43 -16.32 -0.70
C PRO A 233 -6.26 -15.04 -0.86
N THR A 234 -6.43 -14.60 -2.10
CA THR A 234 -7.19 -13.38 -2.40
C THR A 234 -8.64 -13.54 -1.96
N ASP A 235 -9.14 -12.54 -1.28
CA ASP A 235 -10.53 -12.38 -0.88
C ASP A 235 -11.08 -11.04 -1.42
N ASN A 236 -12.26 -10.64 -1.01
CA ASN A 236 -12.86 -9.35 -1.40
C ASN A 236 -12.60 -8.23 -0.38
N SER A 237 -11.82 -8.48 0.67
CA SER A 237 -11.47 -7.44 1.64
C SER A 237 -10.53 -6.41 1.02
N GLY A 238 -10.69 -5.15 1.39
CA GLY A 238 -9.88 -4.06 0.86
C GLY A 238 -10.11 -3.74 -0.62
N PHE A 239 -11.13 -4.32 -1.28
CA PHE A 239 -11.43 -3.96 -2.66
C PHE A 239 -11.86 -2.48 -2.76
N GLY A 240 -11.11 -1.71 -3.51
CA GLY A 240 -11.29 -0.25 -3.63
C GLY A 240 -10.82 0.55 -2.41
N GLY A 241 -10.02 -0.02 -1.51
CA GLY A 241 -9.49 0.65 -0.32
C GLY A 241 -8.75 1.94 -0.62
N ALA A 242 -7.86 1.96 -1.61
CA ALA A 242 -7.14 3.15 -2.04
C ALA A 242 -8.07 4.25 -2.57
N SER A 243 -9.09 3.88 -3.32
CA SER A 243 -10.11 4.83 -3.80
C SER A 243 -10.93 5.37 -2.63
N PHE A 244 -11.34 4.49 -1.69
CA PHE A 244 -12.04 4.88 -0.47
C PHE A 244 -11.22 5.84 0.41
N ALA A 245 -9.93 5.57 0.60
CA ALA A 245 -9.03 6.42 1.38
C ALA A 245 -8.85 7.82 0.78
N SER A 246 -9.23 8.01 -0.49
CA SER A 246 -9.14 9.27 -1.22
C SER A 246 -10.45 10.09 -1.24
N LEU A 247 -11.54 9.57 -0.65
CA LEU A 247 -12.85 10.22 -0.62
C LEU A 247 -13.11 10.92 0.72
N GLU A 248 -14.05 11.85 0.73
CA GLU A 248 -14.59 12.41 1.99
C GLU A 248 -15.42 11.36 2.73
N LEU A 249 -15.27 11.31 4.06
CA LEU A 249 -16.01 10.38 4.92
C LEU A 249 -17.46 10.81 5.07
N GLU A 250 -18.39 10.07 4.47
CA GLU A 250 -19.82 10.25 4.62
C GLU A 250 -20.41 9.22 5.61
N GLU A 251 -21.09 9.68 6.66
CA GLU A 251 -21.68 8.78 7.67
C GLU A 251 -22.70 7.78 7.08
N GLU A 252 -23.43 8.19 6.06
CA GLU A 252 -24.47 7.38 5.41
C GLU A 252 -23.92 6.17 4.64
N LYS A 253 -22.65 6.22 4.22
CA LYS A 253 -21.97 5.17 3.45
C LYS A 253 -21.13 4.21 4.30
N LYS A 254 -21.16 4.34 5.64
CA LYS A 254 -20.32 3.55 6.55
C LYS A 254 -20.39 2.03 6.35
N GLN A 255 -21.55 1.47 6.08
CA GLN A 255 -21.68 0.03 5.92
C GLN A 255 -21.06 -0.48 4.60
N GLN A 256 -21.16 0.30 3.53
CA GLN A 256 -20.50 0.00 2.26
C GLN A 256 -18.97 0.11 2.38
N ASN A 257 -18.51 1.07 3.16
CA ASN A 257 -17.09 1.36 3.35
C ASN A 257 -16.36 0.33 4.23
N LYS A 258 -17.07 -0.48 5.03
CA LYS A 258 -16.45 -1.56 5.82
C LYS A 258 -15.78 -2.62 4.95
N GLY A 259 -16.34 -2.93 3.79
CA GLY A 259 -15.76 -3.90 2.85
C GLY A 259 -14.47 -3.39 2.17
N ALA A 260 -14.23 -2.06 2.18
CA ALA A 260 -12.99 -1.48 1.68
C ALA A 260 -11.83 -1.55 2.69
N VAL A 261 -12.07 -1.99 3.93
CA VAL A 261 -11.03 -2.22 4.93
C VAL A 261 -10.57 -3.67 4.85
N GLN A 262 -9.27 -3.86 4.91
CA GLN A 262 -8.63 -5.17 4.84
C GLN A 262 -8.84 -5.96 6.13
N GLU A 263 -8.81 -7.31 6.02
CA GLU A 263 -8.87 -8.23 7.15
C GLU A 263 -7.45 -8.68 7.54
N PRO A 264 -6.91 -8.25 8.69
CA PRO A 264 -5.53 -8.53 9.09
C PRO A 264 -5.39 -9.96 9.65
N ASN A 265 -4.26 -10.62 9.34
CA ASN A 265 -3.85 -11.91 9.89
C ASN A 265 -2.40 -11.88 10.37
N ALA A 266 -2.20 -11.38 11.58
CA ALA A 266 -0.87 -11.22 12.17
C ALA A 266 -0.10 -12.55 12.35
N PHE A 267 -0.80 -13.68 12.54
CA PHE A 267 -0.18 -14.99 12.62
C PHE A 267 0.47 -15.39 11.28
N LEU A 268 -0.28 -15.24 10.20
CA LEU A 268 0.26 -15.52 8.86
C LEU A 268 1.40 -14.54 8.53
N GLU A 269 1.26 -13.26 8.85
CA GLU A 269 2.31 -12.27 8.63
C GLU A 269 3.62 -12.65 9.33
N ARG A 270 3.55 -13.10 10.59
CA ARG A 270 4.72 -13.62 11.32
C ARG A 270 5.40 -14.75 10.55
N HIS A 271 4.62 -15.66 10.01
CA HIS A 271 5.12 -16.80 9.27
C HIS A 271 5.76 -16.38 7.94
N ILE A 272 5.10 -15.45 7.22
CA ILE A 272 5.62 -14.88 5.97
C ILE A 272 6.95 -14.17 6.23
N LEU A 273 7.06 -13.32 7.25
CA LEU A 273 8.31 -12.63 7.57
C LEU A 273 9.44 -13.60 7.85
N LYS A 274 9.21 -14.62 8.68
CA LYS A 274 10.25 -15.60 9.02
C LYS A 274 10.72 -16.42 7.83
N SER A 275 9.79 -16.85 6.99
CA SER A 275 10.14 -17.55 5.75
C SER A 275 10.90 -16.64 4.78
N THR A 276 10.48 -15.38 4.67
CA THR A 276 11.12 -14.40 3.78
C THR A 276 12.55 -14.06 4.24
N TYR A 277 12.79 -13.91 5.55
CA TYR A 277 14.16 -13.71 6.06
C TYR A 277 15.07 -14.90 5.77
N ALA A 278 14.58 -16.13 5.91
CA ALA A 278 15.33 -17.32 5.53
C ALA A 278 15.65 -17.37 4.01
N LEU A 279 14.75 -16.85 3.19
CA LEU A 279 14.99 -16.72 1.74
C LEU A 279 16.03 -15.62 1.46
N PHE A 280 16.05 -14.51 2.19
CA PHE A 280 17.09 -13.49 2.07
C PHE A 280 18.47 -14.06 2.40
N ASP A 281 18.59 -14.86 3.46
CA ASP A 281 19.84 -15.55 3.79
C ASP A 281 20.31 -16.49 2.67
N PHE A 282 19.38 -17.22 2.07
CA PHE A 282 19.68 -18.06 0.91
C PHE A 282 20.18 -17.24 -0.28
N LEU A 283 19.51 -16.12 -0.58
CA LEU A 283 19.89 -15.23 -1.69
C LEU A 283 21.26 -14.57 -1.44
N GLU A 284 21.53 -14.09 -0.21
CA GLU A 284 22.85 -13.53 0.16
C GLU A 284 23.95 -14.58 -0.02
N ASN A 285 23.77 -15.77 0.56
CA ASN A 285 24.78 -16.85 0.53
C ASN A 285 25.10 -17.35 -0.88
N ASN A 286 24.17 -17.18 -1.83
CA ASN A 286 24.36 -17.58 -3.22
C ASN A 286 24.64 -16.40 -4.17
N ASN A 287 24.81 -15.18 -3.67
CA ASN A 287 25.01 -13.96 -4.45
C ASN A 287 23.89 -13.69 -5.48
N LEU A 288 22.65 -13.86 -5.06
CA LEU A 288 21.45 -13.75 -5.91
C LEU A 288 20.61 -12.50 -5.60
N ILE A 289 20.97 -11.68 -4.62
CA ILE A 289 20.20 -10.47 -4.20
C ILE A 289 19.89 -9.56 -5.40
N GLU A 290 20.88 -9.26 -6.23
CA GLU A 290 20.70 -8.36 -7.39
C GLU A 290 19.90 -8.97 -8.54
N LYS A 291 19.58 -10.26 -8.47
CA LYS A 291 18.84 -11.00 -9.52
C LYS A 291 17.34 -11.03 -9.29
N VAL A 292 16.85 -10.47 -8.21
CA VAL A 292 15.42 -10.48 -7.87
C VAL A 292 14.87 -9.08 -7.67
N GLY A 293 13.58 -8.94 -7.85
CA GLY A 293 12.77 -7.81 -7.35
C GLY A 293 11.77 -8.33 -6.33
N PHE A 294 11.42 -7.51 -5.34
CA PHE A 294 10.53 -7.94 -4.27
C PHE A 294 9.67 -6.77 -3.79
N LYS A 295 8.38 -6.99 -3.65
CA LYS A 295 7.42 -5.95 -3.29
C LYS A 295 6.27 -6.53 -2.49
N ASP A 296 5.71 -5.74 -1.57
CA ASP A 296 4.45 -6.05 -0.91
C ASP A 296 3.24 -5.79 -1.83
N LEU A 297 2.08 -6.26 -1.40
CA LEU A 297 0.81 -5.96 -2.05
C LEU A 297 -0.02 -5.06 -1.12
N GLY A 298 0.03 -3.77 -1.40
CA GLY A 298 -0.81 -2.76 -0.76
C GLY A 298 -1.97 -2.35 -1.66
N ALA A 299 -2.13 -1.05 -1.86
CA ALA A 299 -3.14 -0.44 -2.71
C ALA A 299 -3.15 -1.04 -4.13
N GLY A 300 -4.32 -1.50 -4.58
CA GLY A 300 -4.47 -2.11 -5.91
C GLY A 300 -3.98 -3.56 -6.03
N GLY A 301 -3.53 -4.17 -4.94
CA GLY A 301 -3.25 -5.60 -4.85
C GLY A 301 -2.25 -6.14 -5.88
N VAL A 302 -2.61 -7.23 -6.55
CA VAL A 302 -1.75 -7.89 -7.55
C VAL A 302 -1.43 -6.99 -8.73
N ALA A 303 -2.38 -6.14 -9.15
CA ALA A 303 -2.16 -5.20 -10.24
C ALA A 303 -1.03 -4.23 -9.89
N CYS A 304 -1.09 -3.55 -8.75
CA CYS A 304 -0.10 -2.58 -8.34
C CYS A 304 1.31 -3.21 -8.27
N ALA A 305 1.47 -4.29 -7.52
CA ALA A 305 2.77 -4.92 -7.34
C ALA A 305 3.39 -5.39 -8.68
N SER A 306 2.59 -6.00 -9.57
CA SER A 306 3.08 -6.46 -10.88
C SER A 306 3.44 -5.31 -11.82
N ILE A 307 2.67 -4.22 -11.79
CA ILE A 307 2.92 -3.01 -12.58
C ILE A 307 4.21 -2.35 -12.12
N GLU A 308 4.35 -2.09 -10.83
CA GLU A 308 5.50 -1.35 -10.29
C GLU A 308 6.81 -2.13 -10.44
N LEU A 309 6.80 -3.46 -10.19
CA LEU A 309 7.97 -4.32 -10.44
C LEU A 309 8.45 -4.25 -11.89
N ALA A 310 7.53 -4.14 -12.85
CA ALA A 310 7.87 -4.11 -14.27
C ALA A 310 8.22 -2.70 -14.77
N ASP A 311 7.36 -1.71 -14.51
CA ASP A 311 7.49 -0.35 -15.07
C ASP A 311 8.73 0.37 -14.56
N ALA A 312 9.08 0.21 -13.28
CA ALA A 312 10.31 0.79 -12.71
C ALA A 312 11.60 0.22 -13.32
N ALA A 313 11.52 -0.95 -13.98
CA ALA A 313 12.60 -1.53 -14.77
C ALA A 313 12.58 -1.08 -16.24
N GLY A 314 11.55 -0.35 -16.68
CA GLY A 314 11.32 0.05 -18.08
C GLY A 314 10.74 -1.09 -18.93
N LEU A 315 10.07 -2.05 -18.30
CA LEU A 315 9.50 -3.26 -18.90
C LEU A 315 7.97 -3.27 -18.77
N GLY A 316 7.32 -4.30 -19.26
CA GLY A 316 5.90 -4.56 -19.07
C GLY A 316 5.65 -5.85 -18.30
N ALA A 317 4.38 -6.12 -18.00
CA ALA A 317 3.97 -7.35 -17.33
C ALA A 317 2.75 -7.99 -17.99
N GLU A 318 2.71 -9.32 -17.91
CA GLU A 318 1.56 -10.14 -18.28
C GLU A 318 1.13 -10.94 -17.06
N VAL A 319 -0.16 -10.86 -16.69
CA VAL A 319 -0.73 -11.49 -15.49
C VAL A 319 -1.91 -12.38 -15.87
N TRP A 320 -2.01 -13.55 -15.25
CA TRP A 320 -3.12 -14.51 -15.42
C TRP A 320 -3.93 -14.60 -14.12
N VAL A 321 -5.13 -14.01 -14.12
CA VAL A 321 -5.99 -13.96 -12.94
C VAL A 321 -6.35 -15.36 -12.43
N ASP A 322 -6.52 -16.32 -13.34
CA ASP A 322 -6.86 -17.70 -12.99
C ASP A 322 -5.75 -18.46 -12.25
N LYS A 323 -4.54 -17.90 -12.21
CA LYS A 323 -3.42 -18.43 -11.44
C LYS A 323 -3.24 -17.78 -10.06
N ILE A 324 -4.00 -16.74 -9.78
CA ILE A 324 -4.04 -16.10 -8.46
C ILE A 324 -4.87 -16.98 -7.54
N HIS A 325 -4.27 -17.42 -6.43
CA HIS A 325 -5.00 -18.25 -5.46
C HIS A 325 -6.05 -17.43 -4.70
N THR A 326 -7.23 -18.00 -4.55
CA THR A 326 -8.38 -17.41 -3.87
C THR A 326 -8.98 -18.41 -2.89
N ASN A 327 -9.66 -17.92 -1.85
CA ASN A 327 -10.42 -18.75 -0.90
C ASN A 327 -11.93 -18.59 -1.06
N MET A 328 -12.37 -17.72 -1.96
CA MET A 328 -13.78 -17.47 -2.24
C MET A 328 -14.11 -17.95 -3.66
N PRO A 329 -15.07 -18.86 -3.81
CA PRO A 329 -15.55 -19.24 -5.13
C PRO A 329 -16.26 -18.02 -5.78
N ASP A 330 -16.22 -17.96 -7.09
CA ASP A 330 -16.96 -16.99 -7.90
C ASP A 330 -16.58 -15.50 -7.69
N LEU A 331 -15.35 -15.21 -7.21
CA LEU A 331 -14.83 -13.84 -7.23
C LEU A 331 -14.69 -13.36 -8.68
N GLU A 332 -15.20 -12.16 -8.93
CA GLU A 332 -15.02 -11.52 -10.24
C GLU A 332 -13.53 -11.24 -10.51
N PRO A 333 -13.04 -11.47 -11.74
CA PRO A 333 -11.63 -11.29 -12.07
C PRO A 333 -11.03 -9.92 -11.72
N HIS A 334 -11.80 -8.83 -11.85
CA HIS A 334 -11.34 -7.49 -11.46
C HIS A 334 -11.16 -7.36 -9.94
N ILE A 335 -11.96 -8.08 -9.14
CA ILE A 335 -11.79 -8.13 -7.68
C ILE A 335 -10.53 -8.92 -7.34
N ILE A 336 -10.31 -10.09 -7.95
CA ILE A 336 -9.11 -10.91 -7.74
C ILE A 336 -7.84 -10.11 -8.05
N LEU A 337 -7.87 -9.33 -9.12
CA LEU A 337 -6.73 -8.53 -9.57
C LEU A 337 -6.42 -7.36 -8.62
N CYS A 338 -7.46 -6.66 -8.15
CA CYS A 338 -7.32 -5.35 -7.50
C CYS A 338 -7.61 -5.34 -5.99
N SER A 339 -8.04 -6.45 -5.38
CA SER A 339 -8.25 -6.50 -3.93
C SER A 339 -6.94 -6.31 -3.15
N GLU A 340 -7.02 -5.53 -2.10
CA GLU A 340 -5.90 -5.21 -1.22
C GLU A 340 -5.78 -6.21 -0.06
N THR A 341 -6.07 -7.49 -0.34
CA THR A 341 -5.87 -8.58 0.63
C THR A 341 -4.49 -8.50 1.22
N GLN A 342 -4.39 -8.43 2.54
CA GLN A 342 -3.13 -8.26 3.28
C GLN A 342 -2.29 -9.54 3.32
N GLU A 343 -1.15 -9.48 3.97
CA GLU A 343 -0.22 -10.60 4.15
C GLU A 343 0.18 -11.26 2.83
N ARG A 344 0.61 -10.43 1.88
CA ARG A 344 1.08 -10.89 0.57
C ARG A 344 2.33 -10.16 0.12
N PHE A 345 3.20 -10.91 -0.59
CA PHE A 345 4.35 -10.38 -1.31
C PHE A 345 4.36 -10.85 -2.75
N MET A 346 5.10 -10.13 -3.60
CA MET A 346 5.38 -10.52 -4.97
C MET A 346 6.88 -10.51 -5.25
N TRP A 347 7.39 -11.63 -5.74
CA TRP A 347 8.74 -11.74 -6.28
C TRP A 347 8.72 -11.58 -7.79
N ALA A 348 9.72 -10.88 -8.33
CA ALA A 348 10.15 -11.01 -9.72
C ALA A 348 11.47 -11.74 -9.72
N CYS A 349 11.53 -12.93 -10.29
CA CYS A 349 12.73 -13.77 -10.28
C CYS A 349 12.99 -14.46 -11.62
N PRO A 350 14.26 -14.78 -11.94
CA PRO A 350 14.57 -15.54 -13.14
C PRO A 350 14.00 -16.96 -13.03
N PRO A 351 13.59 -17.57 -14.17
CA PRO A 351 12.93 -18.89 -14.19
C PRO A 351 13.68 -20.01 -13.46
N GLU A 352 15.00 -19.93 -13.42
CA GLU A 352 15.84 -20.91 -12.69
C GLU A 352 15.67 -20.86 -11.17
N LEU A 353 15.17 -19.75 -10.61
CA LEU A 353 14.87 -19.61 -9.17
C LEU A 353 13.41 -19.91 -8.82
N THR A 354 12.53 -19.99 -9.80
CA THR A 354 11.09 -20.15 -9.58
C THR A 354 10.78 -21.38 -8.73
N SER A 355 11.32 -22.56 -9.08
CA SER A 355 11.09 -23.79 -8.31
C SER A 355 11.61 -23.67 -6.87
N THR A 356 12.77 -23.04 -6.68
CA THR A 356 13.36 -22.83 -5.35
C THR A 356 12.46 -21.96 -4.47
N ILE A 357 11.93 -20.85 -5.00
CA ILE A 357 11.04 -19.95 -4.25
C ILE A 357 9.71 -20.64 -3.94
N LEU A 358 9.11 -21.34 -4.90
CA LEU A 358 7.86 -22.08 -4.68
C LEU A 358 8.02 -23.18 -3.63
N GLU A 359 9.11 -23.97 -3.69
CA GLU A 359 9.38 -25.02 -2.70
C GLU A 359 9.67 -24.45 -1.32
N HIS A 360 10.38 -23.33 -1.26
CA HIS A 360 10.68 -22.63 -0.02
C HIS A 360 9.42 -22.31 0.77
N TYR A 361 8.45 -21.62 0.15
CA TYR A 361 7.22 -21.25 0.84
C TYR A 361 6.24 -22.41 0.99
N ASN A 362 6.01 -23.18 -0.07
CA ASN A 362 4.95 -24.19 -0.09
C ASN A 362 5.30 -25.50 0.62
N LYS A 363 6.62 -25.87 0.65
CA LYS A 363 7.07 -27.12 1.27
C LYS A 363 7.89 -26.89 2.51
N ASN A 364 8.97 -26.07 2.42
CA ASN A 364 9.91 -25.93 3.54
C ASN A 364 9.28 -25.16 4.72
N PHE A 365 8.47 -24.14 4.42
CA PHE A 365 7.69 -23.37 5.40
C PHE A 365 6.21 -23.73 5.44
N ASP A 366 5.79 -24.67 4.63
CA ASP A 366 4.50 -25.37 4.70
C ASP A 366 3.27 -24.43 4.74
N PHE A 367 3.27 -23.36 3.95
CA PHE A 367 2.21 -22.34 3.92
C PHE A 367 0.81 -22.93 3.82
N PRO A 368 0.52 -23.93 2.95
CA PRO A 368 -0.81 -24.50 2.84
C PRO A 368 -1.38 -25.09 4.14
N ASN A 369 -0.53 -25.55 5.05
CA ASN A 369 -0.94 -26.06 6.35
C ASN A 369 -0.90 -25.00 7.46
N VAL A 370 -0.18 -23.89 7.26
CA VAL A 370 -0.15 -22.76 8.21
C VAL A 370 -1.44 -21.95 8.17
N SER A 371 -1.95 -21.68 6.97
CA SER A 371 -3.20 -20.96 6.77
C SER A 371 -3.91 -21.48 5.51
N ALA A 372 -5.19 -21.79 5.63
CA ALA A 372 -5.97 -22.35 4.54
C ALA A 372 -5.88 -21.50 3.27
N GLY A 373 -5.41 -22.10 2.17
CA GLY A 373 -5.25 -21.45 0.87
C GLY A 373 -4.01 -20.56 0.73
N ALA A 374 -3.21 -20.34 1.79
CA ALA A 374 -1.96 -19.62 1.68
C ALA A 374 -0.92 -20.43 0.91
N GLN A 375 -0.25 -19.79 -0.04
CA GLN A 375 0.76 -20.45 -0.87
C GLN A 375 1.61 -19.44 -1.66
N ALA A 376 2.61 -19.96 -2.37
CA ALA A 376 3.32 -19.26 -3.42
C ALA A 376 2.89 -19.82 -4.78
N SER A 377 2.58 -18.96 -5.75
CA SER A 377 2.18 -19.34 -7.10
C SER A 377 2.71 -18.38 -8.16
N VAL A 378 3.07 -18.90 -9.35
CA VAL A 378 3.41 -18.04 -10.50
C VAL A 378 2.13 -17.49 -11.09
N VAL A 379 2.00 -16.16 -11.07
CA VAL A 379 0.78 -15.46 -11.51
C VAL A 379 0.99 -14.64 -12.78
N GLY A 380 2.25 -14.43 -13.20
CA GLY A 380 2.54 -13.60 -14.36
C GLY A 380 4.00 -13.68 -14.79
N LYS A 381 4.35 -12.82 -15.75
CA LYS A 381 5.72 -12.68 -16.28
C LYS A 381 6.04 -11.23 -16.61
N ILE A 382 7.33 -10.91 -16.49
CA ILE A 382 7.89 -9.66 -17.02
C ILE A 382 8.11 -9.81 -18.53
N ILE A 383 7.61 -8.85 -19.30
CA ILE A 383 7.69 -8.84 -20.77
C ILE A 383 8.45 -7.62 -21.29
N LYS A 384 8.98 -7.72 -22.50
CA LYS A 384 9.74 -6.64 -23.13
C LYS A 384 8.86 -5.46 -23.56
N ALA A 385 7.64 -5.74 -24.02
CA ALA A 385 6.69 -4.69 -24.42
C ALA A 385 6.29 -3.87 -23.19
N ARG A 386 6.30 -2.55 -23.29
CA ARG A 386 5.86 -1.66 -22.21
C ARG A 386 4.33 -1.61 -22.11
N HIS A 387 3.75 -2.75 -21.94
CA HIS A 387 2.31 -2.94 -21.79
C HIS A 387 2.02 -3.70 -20.49
N TYR A 388 0.89 -3.42 -19.91
CA TYR A 388 0.29 -4.22 -18.85
C TYR A 388 -0.89 -4.98 -19.45
N THR A 389 -0.76 -6.30 -19.50
CA THR A 389 -1.77 -7.17 -20.09
C THR A 389 -2.25 -8.18 -19.04
N VAL A 390 -3.56 -8.29 -18.88
CA VAL A 390 -4.18 -9.21 -17.91
C VAL A 390 -5.17 -10.11 -18.60
N PHE A 391 -5.12 -11.40 -18.29
CA PHE A 391 -5.99 -12.43 -18.84
C PHE A 391 -6.79 -13.16 -17.75
N SER A 392 -8.02 -13.57 -18.11
CA SER A 392 -8.80 -14.60 -17.43
C SER A 392 -9.25 -15.62 -18.47
N GLY A 393 -8.69 -16.82 -18.44
CA GLY A 393 -8.77 -17.78 -19.54
C GLY A 393 -8.29 -17.15 -20.85
N GLU A 394 -9.16 -17.19 -21.85
CA GLU A 394 -8.90 -16.57 -23.17
C GLU A 394 -9.33 -15.08 -23.23
N LYS A 395 -9.94 -14.55 -22.17
CA LYS A 395 -10.45 -13.18 -22.14
C LYS A 395 -9.35 -12.21 -21.68
N LYS A 396 -9.12 -11.16 -22.46
CA LYS A 396 -8.26 -10.06 -22.08
C LYS A 396 -9.08 -9.08 -21.21
N LEU A 397 -8.59 -8.81 -20.01
CA LEU A 397 -9.21 -7.91 -19.06
C LEU A 397 -8.60 -6.51 -19.09
N VAL A 398 -7.27 -6.44 -19.33
CA VAL A 398 -6.51 -5.21 -19.41
C VAL A 398 -5.53 -5.31 -20.57
N ASP A 399 -5.39 -4.23 -21.34
CA ASP A 399 -4.36 -4.10 -22.38
C ASP A 399 -4.00 -2.62 -22.59
N GLY A 400 -3.13 -2.10 -21.75
CA GLY A 400 -2.77 -0.68 -21.79
C GLY A 400 -1.28 -0.42 -21.62
N PRO A 401 -0.82 0.79 -21.99
CA PRO A 401 0.55 1.22 -21.73
C PRO A 401 0.82 1.20 -20.21
N ILE A 402 1.82 0.44 -19.76
CA ILE A 402 2.08 0.22 -18.34
C ILE A 402 2.36 1.52 -17.59
N GLU A 403 3.08 2.44 -18.20
CA GLU A 403 3.38 3.74 -17.59
C GLU A 403 2.12 4.58 -17.37
N LYS A 404 1.10 4.46 -18.22
CA LYS A 404 -0.16 5.21 -18.03
C LYS A 404 -0.99 4.64 -16.89
N VAL A 405 -0.95 3.32 -16.74
CA VAL A 405 -1.61 2.65 -15.62
C VAL A 405 -0.90 2.99 -14.31
N ASN A 406 0.44 2.97 -14.29
CA ASN A 406 1.26 3.24 -13.12
C ASN A 406 1.23 4.72 -12.68
N GLU A 407 1.38 5.65 -13.64
CA GLU A 407 1.39 7.08 -13.33
C GLU A 407 0.03 7.61 -12.88
N GLY A 408 -1.05 7.01 -13.36
CA GLY A 408 -2.42 7.48 -13.13
C GLY A 408 -2.63 8.90 -13.65
N PHE A 409 -3.27 9.73 -12.82
CA PHE A 409 -3.54 11.13 -13.13
C PHE A 409 -2.57 12.04 -12.36
N VAL A 410 -2.21 13.18 -12.97
CA VAL A 410 -1.41 14.22 -12.31
C VAL A 410 -2.11 15.56 -12.50
N TYR A 411 -2.37 16.26 -11.41
CA TYR A 411 -2.99 17.58 -11.41
C TYR A 411 -2.02 18.64 -10.91
N ASP A 412 -2.03 19.77 -11.58
CA ASP A 412 -1.36 20.98 -11.11
C ASP A 412 -2.39 21.82 -10.32
N ARG A 413 -2.43 21.63 -9.01
CA ARG A 413 -3.39 22.32 -8.15
C ARG A 413 -2.93 23.75 -7.91
N PRO A 414 -3.84 24.75 -8.03
CA PRO A 414 -3.49 26.13 -7.75
C PRO A 414 -3.14 26.32 -6.27
N LEU A 415 -2.00 26.97 -6.03
CA LEU A 415 -1.59 27.35 -4.68
C LEU A 415 -2.14 28.73 -4.34
N LYS A 416 -2.72 28.85 -3.16
CA LYS A 416 -3.10 30.14 -2.59
C LYS A 416 -2.10 30.50 -1.49
N GLU A 417 -1.35 31.58 -1.70
CA GLU A 417 -0.47 32.07 -0.65
C GLU A 417 -1.29 32.49 0.57
N ASN A 418 -0.97 31.92 1.71
CA ASN A 418 -1.47 32.44 2.98
C ASN A 418 -0.82 33.81 3.22
N LYS A 419 -1.64 34.84 3.39
CA LYS A 419 -1.15 36.12 3.92
C LYS A 419 -0.48 35.82 5.26
N LYS A 420 0.81 36.11 5.39
CA LYS A 420 1.50 36.04 6.67
C LYS A 420 0.75 36.95 7.64
N THR A 421 0.04 36.36 8.59
CA THR A 421 -0.43 37.09 9.77
C THR A 421 0.82 37.37 10.60
N GLU A 422 1.18 38.64 10.73
CA GLU A 422 2.18 39.04 11.71
C GLU A 422 1.60 38.74 13.09
N HIS A 423 2.04 37.66 13.71
CA HIS A 423 1.74 37.36 15.09
C HIS A 423 2.53 38.36 15.98
N SER A 424 1.88 39.41 16.42
CA SER A 424 2.42 40.28 17.45
C SER A 424 2.55 39.46 18.74
N ASN A 425 3.77 39.10 19.11
CA ASN A 425 4.15 38.45 20.35
C ASN A 425 3.49 37.07 20.62
N PRO A 426 4.14 35.96 20.19
CA PRO A 426 3.60 34.61 20.41
C PRO A 426 3.61 34.14 21.89
N PHE A 427 4.24 34.91 22.79
CA PHE A 427 4.34 34.54 24.19
C PHE A 427 3.58 35.56 25.07
N PRO A 428 2.33 35.25 25.51
CA PRO A 428 1.66 36.09 26.48
C PRO A 428 2.49 36.14 27.77
N SER A 429 2.52 37.32 28.40
CA SER A 429 3.20 37.44 29.68
C SER A 429 2.51 36.58 30.74
N ILE A 430 3.23 35.60 31.27
CA ILE A 430 2.69 34.66 32.27
C ILE A 430 2.70 35.37 33.62
N LYS A 431 1.50 35.71 34.13
CA LYS A 431 1.35 36.38 35.42
C LYS A 431 1.47 35.42 36.61
N ASN A 432 1.16 34.14 36.43
CA ASN A 432 1.21 33.12 37.48
C ASN A 432 1.61 31.77 36.92
N TYR A 433 2.87 31.40 37.13
CA TYR A 433 3.44 30.14 36.64
C TYR A 433 2.83 28.91 37.32
N ASN A 434 2.47 28.98 38.62
CA ASN A 434 1.82 27.87 39.32
C ASN A 434 0.44 27.56 38.72
N SER A 435 -0.35 28.59 38.44
CA SER A 435 -1.66 28.44 37.79
C SER A 435 -1.54 27.85 36.38
N LEU A 436 -0.52 28.27 35.62
CA LEU A 436 -0.23 27.71 34.29
C LEU A 436 0.20 26.26 34.39
N LEU A 437 1.09 25.92 35.32
CA LEU A 437 1.56 24.55 35.54
C LEU A 437 0.38 23.62 35.88
N LEU A 438 -0.51 24.04 36.79
CA LEU A 438 -1.70 23.27 37.13
C LEU A 438 -2.65 23.08 35.93
N LYS A 439 -2.79 24.08 35.07
CA LYS A 439 -3.58 23.98 33.83
C LYS A 439 -2.95 22.97 32.86
N ILE A 440 -1.62 23.02 32.71
CA ILE A 440 -0.88 22.07 31.84
C ILE A 440 -1.05 20.65 32.40
N LEU A 441 -0.77 20.43 33.69
CA LEU A 441 -0.87 19.11 34.32
C LEU A 441 -2.29 18.55 34.35
N GLY A 442 -3.31 19.41 34.36
CA GLY A 442 -4.71 19.00 34.30
C GLY A 442 -5.30 18.99 32.89
N HIS A 443 -4.49 19.20 31.86
CA HIS A 443 -4.95 19.13 30.48
C HIS A 443 -5.03 17.67 30.01
N GLU A 444 -6.09 17.33 29.25
CA GLU A 444 -6.39 15.97 28.81
C GLU A 444 -5.28 15.27 28.02
N ASN A 445 -4.32 16.02 27.49
CA ASN A 445 -3.12 15.47 26.83
C ASN A 445 -1.94 15.21 27.78
N PHE A 446 -2.08 15.48 29.10
CA PHE A 446 -1.00 15.31 30.09
C PHE A 446 -1.45 14.56 31.35
N SER A 447 -2.75 14.28 31.51
CA SER A 447 -3.30 13.63 32.70
C SER A 447 -3.75 12.19 32.44
#